data_a7ea5cb4a0b319558cf9214ec6aa236d
#
_entry.id   a7ea5cb4a0b319558cf9214ec6aa236d
#
_cell.length_a   1.000
_cell.length_b   1.000
_cell.length_c   1.000
_cell.angle_alpha   90.00
_cell.angle_beta   90.00
_cell.angle_gamma   90.00
#
_symmetry.space_group_name_H-M   'P 1'
#
loop_
_entity.id
_entity.type
_entity.pdbx_description
1 polymer ?
#
loop_
_entity_poly.entity_id
_entity_poly.type
_entity_poly.pdbx_seq_one_letter_code
_entity_poly.pdbx_strand_id
1 'polypeptide(L)'
;IAANLGRQHHTPPRLPAGGVLFCGAGTGLTDVLMNARVSTMENDSGLHLMTLSHAAYSFGYAGSAVATGALRTLDWSPAWIMASMALAAAILAIGSIEKDGTITGLHRPKGIGAGRLGMVPVIGGGIVLIAFLTENAAENWSALHIEQTLGGSPAHGSLGPAAIALTMGIARIAGQGLVQRLGAMWLLSGGALVAALGALGAALATTTTAAYAGFTVMAIRSSLIAPTAFSLVGRLSAPEARARAVARATLLGYFGYFFGPPMLGIMAGSFGLPAAFVFAAAMLSGIPVLGAMMIQRRG
;
A
#
# COMPACT_ATOMS: atom_id res chain seq x y z
N ILE A 1 -46.64 22.39 -6.45
CA ILE A 1 -45.50 22.90 -7.25
C ILE A 1 -44.35 21.96 -6.96
N ALA A 2 -44.20 20.92 -7.81
CA ALA A 2 -43.11 19.93 -7.72
C ALA A 2 -41.85 20.58 -8.26
N ALA A 3 -40.89 20.81 -7.36
CA ALA A 3 -39.52 21.23 -7.77
C ALA A 3 -38.80 20.08 -8.41
N ASN A 4 -38.56 20.24 -9.69
CA ASN A 4 -37.77 19.36 -10.56
C ASN A 4 -36.31 19.47 -10.15
N LEU A 5 -35.87 18.68 -9.17
CA LEU A 5 -34.44 18.54 -8.86
C LEU A 5 -33.80 17.69 -9.95
N GLY A 6 -33.36 18.37 -10.99
CA GLY A 6 -32.54 17.78 -12.04
C GLY A 6 -31.32 17.10 -11.43
N ARG A 7 -31.32 15.76 -11.41
CA ARG A 7 -30.11 14.96 -11.23
C ARG A 7 -29.19 15.29 -12.39
N GLN A 8 -28.28 16.19 -12.18
CA GLN A 8 -27.12 16.30 -13.06
C GLN A 8 -26.35 15.00 -12.94
N HIS A 9 -26.55 14.09 -13.87
CA HIS A 9 -25.67 12.96 -14.09
C HIS A 9 -24.30 13.54 -14.48
N HIS A 10 -23.46 13.84 -13.48
CA HIS A 10 -22.04 14.03 -13.74
C HIS A 10 -21.50 12.68 -14.20
N THR A 11 -21.46 12.49 -15.53
CA THR A 11 -20.65 11.44 -16.13
C THR A 11 -19.21 11.69 -15.64
N PRO A 12 -18.60 10.74 -14.90
CA PRO A 12 -17.23 10.94 -14.45
C PRO A 12 -16.35 11.18 -15.70
N PRO A 13 -15.39 12.11 -15.65
CA PRO A 13 -14.49 12.35 -16.75
C PRO A 13 -13.81 11.01 -17.07
N ARG A 14 -14.06 10.48 -18.26
CA ARG A 14 -13.38 9.28 -18.76
C ARG A 14 -11.95 9.67 -19.02
N LEU A 15 -11.05 9.44 -18.06
CA LEU A 15 -9.62 9.51 -18.32
C LEU A 15 -9.33 8.54 -19.47
N PRO A 16 -8.68 8.98 -20.56
CA PRO A 16 -8.33 8.09 -21.64
C PRO A 16 -7.44 6.98 -21.07
N ALA A 17 -7.76 5.72 -21.40
CA ALA A 17 -7.04 4.55 -20.88
C ALA A 17 -5.50 4.69 -21.03
N GLY A 18 -5.04 5.34 -22.08
CA GLY A 18 -3.64 5.67 -22.30
C GLY A 18 -3.03 6.57 -21.23
N GLY A 19 -3.79 7.54 -20.71
CA GLY A 19 -3.31 8.41 -19.61
C GLY A 19 -3.08 7.64 -18.31
N VAL A 20 -4.00 6.72 -17.97
CA VAL A 20 -3.88 5.87 -16.78
C VAL A 20 -2.69 4.92 -16.91
N LEU A 21 -2.50 4.31 -18.07
CA LEU A 21 -1.34 3.43 -18.34
C LEU A 21 -0.03 4.21 -18.25
N PHE A 22 0.04 5.40 -18.81
CA PHE A 22 1.24 6.24 -18.74
C PHE A 22 1.59 6.66 -17.30
N CYS A 23 0.60 7.10 -16.53
CA CYS A 23 0.79 7.42 -15.11
C CYS A 23 1.23 6.19 -14.30
N GLY A 24 0.60 5.04 -14.52
CA GLY A 24 0.96 3.80 -13.84
C GLY A 24 2.38 3.32 -14.16
N ALA A 25 2.77 3.39 -15.44
CA ALA A 25 4.13 3.05 -15.86
C ALA A 25 5.16 4.02 -15.27
N GLY A 26 4.88 5.33 -15.28
CA GLY A 26 5.74 6.35 -14.67
C GLY A 26 5.92 6.15 -13.17
N THR A 27 4.82 5.91 -12.44
CA THR A 27 4.86 5.65 -11.00
C THR A 27 5.66 4.38 -10.68
N GLY A 28 5.41 3.28 -11.41
CA GLY A 28 6.12 2.02 -11.20
C GLY A 28 7.62 2.13 -11.49
N LEU A 29 7.99 2.85 -12.56
CA LEU A 29 9.38 3.10 -12.90
C LEU A 29 10.08 3.94 -11.81
N THR A 30 9.41 5.00 -11.34
CA THR A 30 9.92 5.86 -10.26
C THR A 30 10.14 5.06 -8.99
N ASP A 31 9.18 4.22 -8.59
CA ASP A 31 9.28 3.38 -7.40
C ASP A 31 10.47 2.41 -7.47
N VAL A 32 10.62 1.70 -8.59
CA VAL A 32 11.74 0.75 -8.79
C VAL A 32 13.09 1.46 -8.76
N LEU A 33 13.24 2.57 -9.49
CA LEU A 33 14.50 3.31 -9.57
C LEU A 33 14.86 3.97 -8.24
N MET A 34 13.88 4.57 -7.56
CA MET A 34 14.06 5.18 -6.25
C MET A 34 14.53 4.13 -5.23
N ASN A 35 13.83 3.00 -5.13
CA ASN A 35 14.19 1.94 -4.20
C ASN A 35 15.59 1.38 -4.48
N ALA A 36 15.95 1.20 -5.76
CA ALA A 36 17.27 0.74 -6.15
C ALA A 36 18.37 1.77 -5.78
N ARG A 37 18.11 3.06 -6.01
CA ARG A 37 19.05 4.14 -5.67
C ARG A 37 19.21 4.29 -4.16
N VAL A 38 18.10 4.33 -3.42
CA VAL A 38 18.09 4.40 -1.94
C VAL A 38 18.85 3.22 -1.34
N SER A 39 18.68 2.00 -1.88
CA SER A 39 19.44 0.83 -1.43
C SER A 39 20.95 0.99 -1.66
N THR A 40 21.35 1.58 -2.79
CA THR A 40 22.79 1.89 -3.05
C THR A 40 23.30 2.90 -2.02
N MET A 41 22.59 4.01 -1.82
CA MET A 41 22.98 5.04 -0.85
C MET A 41 23.02 4.52 0.60
N GLU A 42 22.09 3.61 0.96
CA GLU A 42 22.07 2.97 2.29
C GLU A 42 23.31 2.10 2.50
N ASN A 43 23.72 1.32 1.49
CA ASN A 43 24.94 0.52 1.53
C ASN A 43 26.22 1.37 1.64
N ASP A 44 26.25 2.51 0.95
CA ASP A 44 27.42 3.39 0.92
C ASP A 44 27.55 4.24 2.20
N SER A 45 26.40 4.64 2.80
CA SER A 45 26.39 5.53 3.97
C SER A 45 26.25 4.80 5.31
N GLY A 46 25.75 3.56 5.32
CA GLY A 46 25.40 2.81 6.53
C GLY A 46 24.16 3.35 7.27
N LEU A 47 23.42 4.31 6.65
CA LEU A 47 22.21 4.89 7.20
C LEU A 47 20.98 4.12 6.74
N HIS A 48 19.95 4.01 7.58
CA HIS A 48 18.67 3.33 7.21
C HIS A 48 17.78 4.24 6.37
N LEU A 49 18.19 4.53 5.14
CA LEU A 49 17.52 5.47 4.24
C LEU A 49 16.24 4.90 3.64
N MET A 50 16.15 3.58 3.44
CA MET A 50 14.97 2.93 2.88
C MET A 50 13.72 3.18 3.74
N THR A 51 13.83 3.01 5.05
CA THR A 51 12.73 3.28 5.97
C THR A 51 12.30 4.73 5.96
N LEU A 52 13.27 5.65 5.91
CA LEU A 52 13.01 7.09 5.86
C LEU A 52 12.30 7.46 4.55
N SER A 53 12.72 6.89 3.43
CA SER A 53 12.10 7.09 2.12
C SER A 53 10.63 6.64 2.11
N HIS A 54 10.34 5.44 2.61
CA HIS A 54 8.97 4.94 2.72
C HIS A 54 8.12 5.72 3.73
N ALA A 55 8.70 6.24 4.80
CA ALA A 55 8.01 7.13 5.72
C ALA A 55 7.70 8.47 5.06
N ALA A 56 8.66 9.06 4.33
CA ALA A 56 8.45 10.29 3.57
C ALA A 56 7.33 10.14 2.53
N TYR A 57 7.29 9.02 1.81
CA TYR A 57 6.16 8.67 0.93
C TYR A 57 4.83 8.70 1.68
N SER A 58 4.74 8.04 2.83
CA SER A 58 3.51 7.99 3.63
C SER A 58 3.06 9.37 4.10
N PHE A 59 3.98 10.23 4.54
CA PHE A 59 3.65 11.60 4.93
C PHE A 59 3.25 12.47 3.74
N GLY A 60 3.92 12.32 2.60
CA GLY A 60 3.56 12.99 1.34
C GLY A 60 2.16 12.59 0.88
N TYR A 61 1.83 11.28 0.95
CA TYR A 61 0.51 10.78 0.63
C TYR A 61 -0.56 11.35 1.56
N ALA A 62 -0.32 11.33 2.88
CA ALA A 62 -1.25 11.90 3.86
C ALA A 62 -1.50 13.40 3.60
N GLY A 63 -0.43 14.17 3.37
CA GLY A 63 -0.52 15.60 3.07
C GLY A 63 -1.30 15.89 1.79
N SER A 64 -1.06 15.13 0.72
CA SER A 64 -1.78 15.27 -0.55
C SER A 64 -3.26 14.88 -0.44
N ALA A 65 -3.59 13.88 0.37
CA ALA A 65 -4.97 13.49 0.63
C ALA A 65 -5.75 14.61 1.34
N VAL A 66 -5.16 15.20 2.40
CA VAL A 66 -5.76 16.34 3.12
C VAL A 66 -5.91 17.55 2.20
N ALA A 67 -4.87 17.88 1.43
CA ALA A 67 -4.91 19.00 0.48
C ALA A 67 -6.00 18.80 -0.58
N THR A 68 -6.14 17.58 -1.12
CA THR A 68 -7.20 17.22 -2.06
C THR A 68 -8.57 17.42 -1.44
N GLY A 69 -8.77 16.97 -0.20
CA GLY A 69 -10.04 17.17 0.52
C GLY A 69 -10.39 18.63 0.71
N ALA A 70 -9.42 19.46 1.11
CA ALA A 70 -9.60 20.89 1.27
C ALA A 70 -9.96 21.57 -0.06
N LEU A 71 -9.26 21.25 -1.16
CA LEU A 71 -9.55 21.81 -2.48
C LEU A 71 -10.93 21.37 -2.99
N ARG A 72 -11.38 20.16 -2.69
CA ARG A 72 -12.74 19.68 -3.02
C ARG A 72 -13.81 20.45 -2.25
N THR A 73 -13.56 20.86 -1.01
CA THR A 73 -14.50 21.70 -0.24
C THR A 73 -14.57 23.16 -0.73
N LEU A 74 -13.57 23.58 -1.50
CA LEU A 74 -13.53 24.87 -2.18
C LEU A 74 -14.07 24.78 -3.63
N ASP A 75 -14.76 23.71 -3.96
CA ASP A 75 -15.35 23.44 -5.27
C ASP A 75 -14.36 23.47 -6.45
N TRP A 76 -13.08 23.18 -6.18
CA TRP A 76 -12.10 23.03 -7.27
C TRP A 76 -12.44 21.82 -8.13
N SER A 77 -12.37 22.00 -9.45
CA SER A 77 -12.59 20.87 -10.36
C SER A 77 -11.48 19.82 -10.24
N PRO A 78 -11.78 18.53 -10.49
CA PRO A 78 -10.76 17.47 -10.47
C PRO A 78 -9.54 17.77 -11.34
N ALA A 79 -9.73 18.45 -12.49
CA ALA A 79 -8.65 18.82 -13.39
C ALA A 79 -7.67 19.81 -12.74
N TRP A 80 -8.16 20.83 -12.04
CA TRP A 80 -7.31 21.80 -11.33
C TRP A 80 -6.60 21.18 -10.13
N ILE A 81 -7.26 20.28 -9.40
CA ILE A 81 -6.64 19.52 -8.31
C ILE A 81 -5.49 18.65 -8.86
N MET A 82 -5.73 17.90 -9.93
CA MET A 82 -4.69 17.08 -10.56
C MET A 82 -3.53 17.93 -11.10
N ALA A 83 -3.83 19.06 -11.72
CA ALA A 83 -2.80 19.98 -12.22
C ALA A 83 -1.93 20.57 -11.09
N SER A 84 -2.53 20.94 -9.97
CA SER A 84 -1.78 21.46 -8.82
C SER A 84 -0.87 20.39 -8.19
N MET A 85 -1.33 19.14 -8.09
CA MET A 85 -0.52 18.02 -7.62
C MET A 85 0.61 17.68 -8.58
N ALA A 86 0.33 17.71 -9.90
CA ALA A 86 1.36 17.52 -10.92
C ALA A 86 2.44 18.60 -10.87
N LEU A 87 2.06 19.87 -10.67
CA LEU A 87 2.99 20.97 -10.51
C LEU A 87 3.86 20.79 -9.24
N ALA A 88 3.25 20.44 -8.11
CA ALA A 88 3.98 20.16 -6.88
C ALA A 88 4.98 19.00 -7.08
N ALA A 89 4.56 17.90 -7.72
CA ALA A 89 5.44 16.79 -8.04
C ALA A 89 6.61 17.21 -8.96
N ALA A 90 6.34 18.04 -9.98
CA ALA A 90 7.37 18.55 -10.88
C ALA A 90 8.41 19.41 -10.14
N ILE A 91 7.96 20.28 -9.21
CA ILE A 91 8.86 21.10 -8.38
C ILE A 91 9.74 20.21 -7.49
N LEU A 92 9.15 19.21 -6.84
CA LEU A 92 9.88 18.25 -5.99
C LEU A 92 10.87 17.41 -6.80
N ALA A 93 10.50 17.03 -8.03
CA ALA A 93 11.38 16.29 -8.94
C ALA A 93 12.66 17.06 -9.30
N ILE A 94 12.59 18.39 -9.38
CA ILE A 94 13.79 19.23 -9.62
C ILE A 94 14.79 19.05 -8.46
N GLY A 95 14.31 18.97 -7.21
CA GLY A 95 15.15 18.72 -6.03
C GLY A 95 15.77 17.34 -5.95
N SER A 96 15.27 16.36 -6.75
CA SER A 96 15.79 14.99 -6.80
C SER A 96 16.83 14.76 -7.91
N ILE A 97 17.20 15.80 -8.67
CA ILE A 97 18.21 15.69 -9.75
C ILE A 97 19.59 15.50 -9.13
N GLU A 98 20.17 14.32 -9.37
CA GLU A 98 21.53 13.98 -8.95
C GLU A 98 22.50 14.03 -10.12
N LYS A 99 23.76 14.45 -9.85
CA LYS A 99 24.83 14.42 -10.85
C LYS A 99 25.35 13.00 -11.12
N ASP A 100 25.32 12.15 -10.09
CA ASP A 100 25.72 10.76 -10.13
C ASP A 100 24.57 9.87 -9.69
N GLY A 101 23.81 9.38 -10.67
CA GLY A 101 22.68 8.47 -10.46
C GLY A 101 23.09 6.99 -10.52
N THR A 102 24.30 6.62 -10.14
CA THR A 102 24.76 5.22 -10.18
C THR A 102 23.91 4.33 -9.28
N ILE A 103 23.48 3.18 -9.82
CA ILE A 103 22.77 2.13 -9.10
C ILE A 103 23.63 0.87 -9.15
N THR A 104 24.17 0.48 -7.99
CA THR A 104 24.96 -0.76 -7.88
C THR A 104 24.05 -1.98 -7.95
N GLY A 105 24.49 -3.02 -8.65
CA GLY A 105 23.77 -4.30 -8.70
C GLY A 105 22.71 -4.44 -9.79
N LEU A 106 22.55 -3.48 -10.71
CA LEU A 106 21.70 -3.62 -11.89
C LEU A 106 22.17 -4.73 -12.84
N HIS A 107 23.47 -5.06 -12.80
CA HIS A 107 24.04 -6.13 -13.62
C HIS A 107 23.80 -7.49 -12.95
N ARG A 108 23.22 -8.42 -13.69
CA ARG A 108 23.02 -9.80 -13.26
C ARG A 108 24.39 -10.44 -12.97
N PRO A 109 24.66 -10.93 -11.74
CA PRO A 109 25.92 -11.63 -11.49
C PRO A 109 26.00 -12.85 -12.42
N LYS A 110 27.02 -12.91 -13.26
CA LYS A 110 27.31 -14.09 -14.09
C LYS A 110 27.67 -15.22 -13.13
N GLY A 111 26.93 -16.34 -13.15
CA GLY A 111 27.32 -17.56 -12.47
C GLY A 111 26.48 -18.06 -11.31
N ILE A 112 25.41 -17.37 -10.90
CA ILE A 112 24.50 -17.93 -9.91
C ILE A 112 23.60 -18.94 -10.60
N GLY A 113 23.87 -20.22 -10.39
CA GLY A 113 23.08 -21.34 -10.92
C GLY A 113 21.59 -21.20 -10.61
N ALA A 114 20.76 -21.71 -11.53
CA ALA A 114 19.30 -21.69 -11.43
C ALA A 114 18.76 -22.69 -10.38
N GLY A 115 19.29 -22.69 -9.16
CA GLY A 115 18.78 -23.53 -8.08
C GLY A 115 17.27 -23.30 -7.90
N ARG A 116 16.51 -24.38 -7.67
CA ARG A 116 15.07 -24.34 -7.42
C ARG A 116 14.78 -23.51 -6.17
N LEU A 117 13.91 -22.50 -6.29
CA LEU A 117 13.58 -21.59 -5.19
C LEU A 117 12.61 -22.16 -4.15
N GLY A 118 12.10 -23.38 -4.35
CA GLY A 118 11.10 -23.98 -3.47
C GLY A 118 9.77 -23.18 -3.40
N MET A 119 8.98 -23.50 -2.38
CA MET A 119 7.64 -22.88 -2.16
C MET A 119 7.68 -21.63 -1.28
N VAL A 120 8.74 -21.42 -0.51
CA VAL A 120 8.86 -20.29 0.42
C VAL A 120 8.62 -18.92 -0.26
N PRO A 121 9.25 -18.60 -1.41
CA PRO A 121 8.98 -17.33 -2.10
C PRO A 121 7.56 -17.21 -2.65
N VAL A 122 6.92 -18.33 -2.99
CA VAL A 122 5.54 -18.34 -3.50
C VAL A 122 4.56 -18.02 -2.36
N ILE A 123 4.70 -18.72 -1.23
CA ILE A 123 3.86 -18.48 -0.06
C ILE A 123 4.10 -17.07 0.51
N GLY A 124 5.37 -16.66 0.64
CA GLY A 124 5.70 -15.31 1.07
C GLY A 124 5.17 -14.23 0.12
N GLY A 125 5.23 -14.47 -1.18
CA GLY A 125 4.64 -13.60 -2.20
C GLY A 125 3.11 -13.53 -2.08
N GLY A 126 2.44 -14.62 -1.74
CA GLY A 126 1.00 -14.63 -1.44
C GLY A 126 0.64 -13.79 -0.21
N ILE A 127 1.48 -13.83 0.84
CA ILE A 127 1.31 -12.95 2.01
C ILE A 127 1.47 -11.49 1.63
N VAL A 128 2.50 -11.15 0.85
CA VAL A 128 2.73 -9.78 0.37
C VAL A 128 1.61 -9.32 -0.56
N LEU A 129 1.09 -10.20 -1.42
CA LEU A 129 -0.06 -9.91 -2.27
C LEU A 129 -1.27 -9.48 -1.43
N ILE A 130 -1.59 -10.24 -0.38
CA ILE A 130 -2.69 -9.90 0.53
C ILE A 130 -2.41 -8.55 1.21
N ALA A 131 -1.18 -8.32 1.68
CA ALA A 131 -0.80 -7.05 2.31
C ALA A 131 -1.02 -5.86 1.36
N PHE A 132 -0.51 -5.93 0.13
CA PHE A 132 -0.64 -4.87 -0.86
C PHE A 132 -2.07 -4.67 -1.36
N LEU A 133 -2.83 -5.75 -1.53
CA LEU A 133 -4.25 -5.68 -1.88
C LEU A 133 -5.04 -4.94 -0.79
N THR A 134 -4.81 -5.29 0.48
CA THR A 134 -5.55 -4.70 1.61
C THR A 134 -5.10 -3.27 1.91
N GLU A 135 -3.82 -2.94 1.73
CA GLU A 135 -3.30 -1.57 1.78
C GLU A 135 -3.98 -0.70 0.70
N ASN A 136 -3.98 -1.19 -0.53
CA ASN A 136 -4.64 -0.53 -1.66
C ASN A 136 -6.15 -0.34 -1.44
N ALA A 137 -6.82 -1.35 -0.83
CA ALA A 137 -8.21 -1.25 -0.43
C ALA A 137 -8.45 -0.06 0.51
N ALA A 138 -7.64 0.04 1.55
CA ALA A 138 -7.78 1.07 2.55
C ALA A 138 -7.49 2.47 1.97
N GLU A 139 -6.43 2.62 1.20
CA GLU A 139 -6.04 3.90 0.60
C GLU A 139 -7.05 4.43 -0.43
N ASN A 140 -7.56 3.57 -1.32
CA ASN A 140 -8.39 4.02 -2.44
C ASN A 140 -9.89 4.01 -2.13
N TRP A 141 -10.36 3.19 -1.19
CA TRP A 141 -11.79 3.03 -0.95
C TRP A 141 -12.27 3.64 0.36
N SER A 142 -11.37 4.00 1.30
CA SER A 142 -11.77 4.60 2.58
C SER A 142 -12.47 5.94 2.43
N ALA A 143 -12.01 6.80 1.52
CA ALA A 143 -12.65 8.08 1.25
C ALA A 143 -14.09 7.90 0.76
N LEU A 144 -14.29 7.01 -0.23
CA LEU A 144 -15.62 6.71 -0.76
C LEU A 144 -16.54 6.09 0.30
N HIS A 145 -16.02 5.21 1.15
CA HIS A 145 -16.78 4.61 2.24
C HIS A 145 -17.27 5.67 3.23
N ILE A 146 -16.39 6.59 3.62
CA ILE A 146 -16.75 7.69 4.52
C ILE A 146 -17.77 8.62 3.88
N GLU A 147 -17.61 8.99 2.61
CA GLU A 147 -18.50 9.91 1.91
C GLU A 147 -19.86 9.27 1.55
N GLN A 148 -19.84 8.08 0.93
CA GLN A 148 -21.03 7.48 0.35
C GLN A 148 -21.80 6.58 1.32
N THR A 149 -21.11 5.89 2.25
CA THR A 149 -21.78 5.00 3.22
C THR A 149 -22.12 5.72 4.51
N LEU A 150 -21.23 6.59 4.99
CA LEU A 150 -21.38 7.26 6.29
C LEU A 150 -21.86 8.71 6.17
N GLY A 151 -22.08 9.22 4.96
CA GLY A 151 -22.58 10.57 4.72
C GLY A 151 -21.57 11.69 5.07
N GLY A 152 -20.29 11.39 5.11
CA GLY A 152 -19.23 12.36 5.37
C GLY A 152 -19.07 13.37 4.22
N SER A 153 -18.61 14.59 4.54
CA SER A 153 -18.22 15.58 3.53
C SER A 153 -16.94 15.15 2.79
N PRO A 154 -16.57 15.77 1.65
CA PRO A 154 -15.31 15.52 0.96
C PRO A 154 -14.07 15.69 1.85
N ALA A 155 -14.11 16.64 2.80
CA ALA A 155 -13.05 16.81 3.79
C ALA A 155 -12.96 15.59 4.73
N HIS A 156 -14.09 15.10 5.24
CA HIS A 156 -14.12 13.88 6.04
C HIS A 156 -13.63 12.66 5.23
N GLY A 157 -14.07 12.52 3.96
CA GLY A 157 -13.60 11.45 3.08
C GLY A 157 -12.08 11.41 2.97
N SER A 158 -11.46 12.56 2.72
CA SER A 158 -10.00 12.66 2.54
C SER A 158 -9.19 12.32 3.79
N LEU A 159 -9.77 12.46 5.00
CA LEU A 159 -9.12 12.07 6.25
C LEU A 159 -8.96 10.54 6.37
N GLY A 160 -9.74 9.73 5.65
CA GLY A 160 -9.60 8.27 5.63
C GLY A 160 -8.21 7.84 5.16
N PRO A 161 -7.87 8.06 3.87
CA PRO A 161 -6.56 7.72 3.34
C PRO A 161 -5.42 8.49 4.03
N ALA A 162 -5.65 9.75 4.46
CA ALA A 162 -4.67 10.52 5.21
C ALA A 162 -4.31 9.88 6.56
N ALA A 163 -5.30 9.46 7.33
CA ALA A 163 -5.09 8.77 8.61
C ALA A 163 -4.36 7.43 8.43
N ILE A 164 -4.72 6.67 7.39
CA ILE A 164 -4.05 5.41 7.04
C ILE A 164 -2.58 5.67 6.74
N ALA A 165 -2.27 6.57 5.81
CA ALA A 165 -0.91 6.85 5.38
C ALA A 165 -0.04 7.42 6.51
N LEU A 166 -0.56 8.37 7.28
CA LEU A 166 0.12 8.93 8.45
C LEU A 166 0.43 7.84 9.49
N THR A 167 -0.56 7.01 9.80
CA THR A 167 -0.42 5.90 10.75
C THR A 167 0.62 4.89 10.28
N MET A 168 0.61 4.54 8.98
CA MET A 168 1.61 3.63 8.41
C MET A 168 3.02 4.22 8.45
N GLY A 169 3.18 5.50 8.15
CA GLY A 169 4.47 6.19 8.24
C GLY A 169 5.04 6.14 9.66
N ILE A 170 4.24 6.48 10.66
CA ILE A 170 4.62 6.43 12.07
C ILE A 170 4.92 4.99 12.51
N ALA A 171 4.04 4.03 12.16
CA ALA A 171 4.19 2.63 12.55
C ALA A 171 5.43 1.97 11.92
N ARG A 172 5.80 2.34 10.69
CA ARG A 172 7.03 1.87 10.03
C ARG A 172 8.28 2.35 10.78
N ILE A 173 8.33 3.62 11.18
CA ILE A 173 9.46 4.17 11.95
C ILE A 173 9.53 3.54 13.34
N ALA A 174 8.40 3.50 14.07
CA ALA A 174 8.35 2.96 15.43
C ALA A 174 8.53 1.43 15.49
N GLY A 175 8.10 0.73 14.42
CA GLY A 175 8.09 -0.73 14.35
C GLY A 175 9.45 -1.39 14.12
N GLN A 176 10.49 -0.64 13.78
CA GLN A 176 11.81 -1.21 13.47
C GLN A 176 12.41 -2.07 14.59
N GLY A 177 12.27 -1.63 15.85
CA GLY A 177 12.73 -2.41 17.01
C GLY A 177 11.79 -3.53 17.45
N LEU A 178 10.51 -3.51 17.00
CA LEU A 178 9.48 -4.44 17.45
C LEU A 178 9.65 -5.82 16.81
N VAL A 179 10.11 -5.89 15.56
CA VAL A 179 10.40 -7.16 14.85
C VAL A 179 11.46 -7.98 15.57
N GLN A 180 12.48 -7.32 16.13
CA GLN A 180 13.56 -7.97 16.87
C GLN A 180 13.09 -8.54 18.22
N ARG A 181 12.13 -7.89 18.88
CA ARG A 181 11.65 -8.25 20.21
C ARG A 181 10.56 -9.31 20.21
N LEU A 182 9.61 -9.23 19.26
CA LEU A 182 8.39 -10.07 19.29
C LEU A 182 8.49 -11.32 18.39
N GLY A 183 9.52 -11.41 17.56
CA GLY A 183 9.65 -12.49 16.57
C GLY A 183 8.75 -12.33 15.34
N ALA A 184 9.31 -12.65 14.19
CA ALA A 184 8.69 -12.36 12.88
C ALA A 184 7.33 -13.05 12.67
N MET A 185 7.18 -14.30 13.16
CA MET A 185 5.90 -15.04 12.99
C MET A 185 4.78 -14.49 13.85
N TRP A 186 5.08 -14.11 15.09
CA TRP A 186 4.07 -13.51 15.96
C TRP A 186 3.62 -12.15 15.39
N LEU A 187 4.58 -11.37 14.89
CA LEU A 187 4.30 -10.08 14.28
C LEU A 187 3.47 -10.22 13.00
N LEU A 188 3.78 -11.22 12.17
CA LEU A 188 3.07 -11.50 10.95
C LEU A 188 1.63 -11.98 11.24
N SER A 189 1.47 -13.04 12.03
CA SER A 189 0.17 -13.67 12.26
C SER A 189 -0.72 -12.85 13.19
N GLY A 190 -0.20 -12.42 14.35
CA GLY A 190 -0.93 -11.59 15.29
C GLY A 190 -1.23 -10.20 14.70
N GLY A 191 -0.26 -9.63 13.97
CA GLY A 191 -0.45 -8.37 13.26
C GLY A 191 -1.56 -8.44 12.21
N ALA A 192 -1.60 -9.50 11.41
CA ALA A 192 -2.61 -9.70 10.39
C ALA A 192 -4.04 -9.87 10.98
N LEU A 193 -4.17 -10.59 12.09
CA LEU A 193 -5.47 -10.73 12.77
C LEU A 193 -5.97 -9.42 13.36
N VAL A 194 -5.08 -8.62 13.97
CA VAL A 194 -5.46 -7.29 14.47
C VAL A 194 -5.80 -6.34 13.31
N ALA A 195 -5.07 -6.40 12.19
CA ALA A 195 -5.42 -5.65 10.99
C ALA A 195 -6.79 -6.07 10.42
N ALA A 196 -7.10 -7.36 10.42
CA ALA A 196 -8.40 -7.89 10.03
C ALA A 196 -9.54 -7.36 10.92
N LEU A 197 -9.34 -7.30 12.24
CA LEU A 197 -10.30 -6.70 13.17
C LEU A 197 -10.48 -5.20 12.90
N GLY A 198 -9.40 -4.49 12.58
CA GLY A 198 -9.47 -3.08 12.16
C GLY A 198 -10.28 -2.89 10.88
N ALA A 199 -10.06 -3.73 9.87
CA ALA A 199 -10.82 -3.71 8.62
C ALA A 199 -12.32 -4.01 8.84
N LEU A 200 -12.65 -5.00 9.68
CA LEU A 200 -14.03 -5.30 10.08
C LEU A 200 -14.65 -4.12 10.85
N GLY A 201 -13.90 -3.52 11.79
CA GLY A 201 -14.36 -2.34 12.52
C GLY A 201 -14.68 -1.17 11.60
N ALA A 202 -13.86 -0.94 10.56
CA ALA A 202 -14.15 0.07 9.54
C ALA A 202 -15.37 -0.29 8.69
N ALA A 203 -15.51 -1.56 8.28
CA ALA A 203 -16.64 -2.04 7.49
C ALA A 203 -17.98 -1.89 8.19
N LEU A 204 -18.00 -2.17 9.50
CA LEU A 204 -19.23 -2.16 10.34
C LEU A 204 -19.46 -0.80 11.02
N ALA A 205 -18.59 0.19 10.74
CA ALA A 205 -18.73 1.51 11.34
C ALA A 205 -20.04 2.19 10.92
N THR A 206 -20.69 2.81 11.89
CA THR A 206 -21.91 3.62 11.69
C THR A 206 -21.60 5.13 11.77
N THR A 207 -20.38 5.49 12.14
CA THR A 207 -19.91 6.88 12.23
C THR A 207 -18.54 7.01 11.56
N THR A 208 -18.23 8.21 11.07
CA THR A 208 -16.92 8.52 10.49
C THR A 208 -15.79 8.29 11.48
N THR A 209 -15.99 8.64 12.74
CA THR A 209 -14.99 8.44 13.81
C THR A 209 -14.68 6.97 14.04
N ALA A 210 -15.71 6.12 14.07
CA ALA A 210 -15.53 4.67 14.20
C ALA A 210 -14.78 4.07 12.99
N ALA A 211 -15.07 4.56 11.78
CA ALA A 211 -14.37 4.16 10.58
C ALA A 211 -12.88 4.54 10.64
N TYR A 212 -12.56 5.77 11.05
CA TYR A 212 -11.15 6.18 11.24
C TYR A 212 -10.42 5.31 12.25
N ALA A 213 -11.05 4.99 13.38
CA ALA A 213 -10.46 4.10 14.38
C ALA A 213 -10.17 2.72 13.80
N GLY A 214 -11.11 2.14 13.04
CA GLY A 214 -10.93 0.88 12.33
C GLY A 214 -9.77 0.93 11.32
N PHE A 215 -9.72 1.95 10.47
CA PHE A 215 -8.63 2.15 9.51
C PHE A 215 -7.28 2.35 10.20
N THR A 216 -7.24 3.09 11.30
CA THR A 216 -6.01 3.29 12.09
C THR A 216 -5.49 1.97 12.66
N VAL A 217 -6.35 1.15 13.27
CA VAL A 217 -5.98 -0.18 13.79
C VAL A 217 -5.48 -1.08 12.66
N MET A 218 -6.18 -1.09 11.52
CA MET A 218 -5.77 -1.81 10.33
C MET A 218 -4.37 -1.36 9.87
N ALA A 219 -4.15 -0.05 9.72
CA ALA A 219 -2.93 0.54 9.21
C ALA A 219 -1.69 0.27 10.09
N ILE A 220 -1.82 0.39 11.43
CA ILE A 220 -0.73 0.11 12.38
C ILE A 220 -0.15 -1.28 12.13
N ARG A 221 -1.00 -2.27 11.93
CA ARG A 221 -0.58 -3.67 11.84
C ARG A 221 -0.26 -4.11 10.42
N SER A 222 -1.01 -3.65 9.41
CA SER A 222 -0.72 -3.98 8.00
C SER A 222 0.62 -3.43 7.54
N SER A 223 1.05 -2.26 8.07
CA SER A 223 2.32 -1.62 7.71
C SER A 223 3.57 -2.50 7.90
N LEU A 224 3.50 -3.51 8.77
CA LEU A 224 4.62 -4.40 9.10
C LEU A 224 4.52 -5.77 8.42
N ILE A 225 3.40 -6.11 7.76
CA ILE A 225 3.18 -7.45 7.17
C ILE A 225 4.16 -7.69 6.01
N ALA A 226 4.20 -6.79 5.03
CA ALA A 226 5.06 -6.97 3.85
C ALA A 226 6.56 -6.99 4.20
N PRO A 227 7.13 -6.03 4.98
CA PRO A 227 8.53 -6.09 5.36
C PRO A 227 8.87 -7.35 6.16
N THR A 228 7.97 -7.81 7.06
CA THR A 228 8.19 -9.03 7.83
C THR A 228 8.16 -10.27 6.93
N ALA A 229 7.25 -10.33 5.95
CA ALA A 229 7.18 -11.42 4.98
C ALA A 229 8.45 -11.49 4.12
N PHE A 230 8.95 -10.36 3.61
CA PHE A 230 10.21 -10.30 2.86
C PHE A 230 11.41 -10.78 3.70
N SER A 231 11.50 -10.33 4.95
CA SER A 231 12.54 -10.77 5.88
C SER A 231 12.49 -12.28 6.09
N LEU A 232 11.29 -12.85 6.30
CA LEU A 232 11.11 -14.29 6.47
C LEU A 232 11.50 -15.06 5.20
N VAL A 233 11.07 -14.62 4.02
CA VAL A 233 11.47 -15.22 2.73
C VAL A 233 12.98 -15.23 2.60
N GLY A 234 13.65 -14.11 2.89
CA GLY A 234 15.10 -14.03 2.85
C GLY A 234 15.79 -14.97 3.83
N ARG A 235 15.28 -15.07 5.07
CA ARG A 235 15.87 -15.93 6.12
C ARG A 235 15.64 -17.42 5.90
N LEU A 236 14.53 -17.79 5.27
CA LEU A 236 14.15 -19.19 5.01
C LEU A 236 14.71 -19.70 3.67
N SER A 237 15.33 -18.84 2.87
CA SER A 237 15.95 -19.20 1.61
C SER A 237 17.46 -19.39 1.78
N ALA A 238 18.05 -20.28 0.97
CA ALA A 238 19.50 -20.47 0.92
C ALA A 238 20.21 -19.14 0.61
N PRO A 239 21.39 -18.86 1.21
CA PRO A 239 22.09 -17.59 1.04
C PRO A 239 22.26 -17.16 -0.43
N GLU A 240 22.61 -18.11 -1.32
CA GLU A 240 22.87 -17.89 -2.73
C GLU A 240 21.58 -17.60 -3.53
N ALA A 241 20.43 -18.04 -3.01
CA ALA A 241 19.10 -17.88 -3.61
C ALA A 241 18.30 -16.72 -3.02
N ARG A 242 18.75 -16.12 -1.92
CA ARG A 242 18.01 -15.15 -1.11
C ARG A 242 17.48 -13.98 -1.94
N ALA A 243 18.35 -13.30 -2.69
CA ALA A 243 17.94 -12.16 -3.51
C ALA A 243 16.85 -12.54 -4.54
N ARG A 244 17.00 -13.70 -5.21
CA ARG A 244 16.01 -14.20 -6.16
C ARG A 244 14.70 -14.60 -5.50
N ALA A 245 14.77 -15.16 -4.30
CA ALA A 245 13.59 -15.53 -3.52
C ALA A 245 12.77 -14.29 -3.13
N VAL A 246 13.44 -13.26 -2.62
CA VAL A 246 12.79 -11.98 -2.28
C VAL A 246 12.22 -11.31 -3.53
N ALA A 247 12.99 -11.23 -4.63
CA ALA A 247 12.52 -10.66 -5.89
C ALA A 247 11.27 -11.38 -6.43
N ARG A 248 11.23 -12.74 -6.34
CA ARG A 248 10.04 -13.50 -6.74
C ARG A 248 8.83 -13.22 -5.83
N ALA A 249 9.04 -13.11 -4.53
CA ALA A 249 7.98 -12.75 -3.59
C ALA A 249 7.48 -11.34 -3.85
N THR A 250 8.37 -10.39 -4.14
CA THR A 250 8.01 -9.01 -4.52
C THR A 250 7.15 -8.97 -5.78
N LEU A 251 7.57 -9.67 -6.83
CA LEU A 251 6.82 -9.74 -8.09
C LEU A 251 5.41 -10.28 -7.88
N LEU A 252 5.26 -11.37 -7.09
CA LEU A 252 3.96 -11.91 -6.74
C LEU A 252 3.15 -10.92 -5.88
N GLY A 253 3.80 -10.21 -4.96
CA GLY A 253 3.17 -9.20 -4.13
C GLY A 253 2.55 -8.06 -4.93
N TYR A 254 3.23 -7.58 -5.98
CA TYR A 254 2.72 -6.50 -6.83
C TYR A 254 1.40 -6.85 -7.55
N PHE A 255 1.09 -8.13 -7.73
CA PHE A 255 -0.24 -8.52 -8.21
C PHE A 255 -1.36 -8.09 -7.25
N GLY A 256 -1.07 -7.85 -5.97
CA GLY A 256 -2.02 -7.27 -5.02
C GLY A 256 -2.46 -5.85 -5.42
N TYR A 257 -1.54 -5.02 -5.86
CA TYR A 257 -1.87 -3.69 -6.39
C TYR A 257 -2.58 -3.75 -7.75
N PHE A 258 -2.25 -4.73 -8.59
CA PHE A 258 -2.86 -4.88 -9.91
C PHE A 258 -4.30 -5.40 -9.82
N PHE A 259 -4.52 -6.47 -9.05
CA PHE A 259 -5.85 -7.09 -8.93
C PHE A 259 -6.72 -6.45 -7.84
N GLY A 260 -6.12 -5.73 -6.87
CA GLY A 260 -6.84 -5.11 -5.77
C GLY A 260 -7.98 -4.20 -6.23
N PRO A 261 -7.71 -3.14 -7.03
CA PRO A 261 -8.76 -2.20 -7.42
C PRO A 261 -9.94 -2.85 -8.16
N PRO A 262 -9.76 -3.72 -9.19
CA PRO A 262 -10.90 -4.35 -9.85
C PRO A 262 -11.66 -5.34 -8.95
N MET A 263 -10.97 -6.14 -8.13
CA MET A 263 -11.64 -7.07 -7.20
C MET A 263 -12.49 -6.32 -6.18
N LEU A 264 -11.92 -5.30 -5.56
CA LEU A 264 -12.61 -4.48 -4.57
C LEU A 264 -13.73 -3.65 -5.21
N GLY A 265 -13.52 -3.18 -6.46
CA GLY A 265 -14.56 -2.50 -7.22
C GLY A 265 -15.77 -3.40 -7.51
N ILE A 266 -15.54 -4.67 -7.88
CA ILE A 266 -16.60 -5.65 -8.05
C ILE A 266 -17.33 -5.91 -6.72
N MET A 267 -16.59 -6.10 -5.63
CA MET A 267 -17.18 -6.30 -4.29
C MET A 267 -18.02 -5.09 -3.88
N ALA A 268 -17.47 -3.87 -4.01
CA ALA A 268 -18.18 -2.64 -3.69
C ALA A 268 -19.41 -2.41 -4.56
N GLY A 269 -19.34 -2.69 -5.85
CA GLY A 269 -20.44 -2.55 -6.79
C GLY A 269 -21.57 -3.57 -6.59
N SER A 270 -21.23 -4.81 -6.17
CA SER A 270 -22.20 -5.89 -6.00
C SER A 270 -22.82 -5.92 -4.61
N PHE A 271 -22.06 -5.58 -3.56
CA PHE A 271 -22.43 -5.78 -2.16
C PHE A 271 -22.27 -4.50 -1.30
N GLY A 272 -21.92 -3.39 -1.92
CA GLY A 272 -21.63 -2.12 -1.24
C GLY A 272 -20.21 -1.99 -0.72
N LEU A 273 -19.79 -0.76 -0.45
CA LEU A 273 -18.44 -0.43 0.00
C LEU A 273 -17.97 -1.16 1.27
N PRO A 274 -18.83 -1.40 2.29
CA PRO A 274 -18.46 -2.20 3.47
C PRO A 274 -17.95 -3.60 3.11
N ALA A 275 -18.51 -4.24 2.08
CA ALA A 275 -18.14 -5.59 1.67
C ALA A 275 -16.68 -5.68 1.19
N ALA A 276 -16.14 -4.61 0.60
CA ALA A 276 -14.74 -4.54 0.20
C ALA A 276 -13.79 -4.67 1.42
N PHE A 277 -14.13 -4.05 2.55
CA PHE A 277 -13.34 -4.13 3.78
C PHE A 277 -13.57 -5.45 4.53
N VAL A 278 -14.77 -6.03 4.47
CA VAL A 278 -15.01 -7.41 4.96
C VAL A 278 -14.16 -8.41 4.17
N PHE A 279 -14.09 -8.26 2.85
CA PHE A 279 -13.21 -9.07 2.02
C PHE A 279 -11.73 -8.89 2.38
N ALA A 280 -11.28 -7.65 2.59
CA ALA A 280 -9.93 -7.36 3.05
C ALA A 280 -9.64 -8.04 4.40
N ALA A 281 -10.58 -8.01 5.34
CA ALA A 281 -10.46 -8.69 6.63
C ALA A 281 -10.34 -10.21 6.49
N ALA A 282 -11.15 -10.81 5.60
CA ALA A 282 -11.08 -12.25 5.31
C ALA A 282 -9.71 -12.64 4.73
N MET A 283 -9.18 -11.85 3.78
CA MET A 283 -7.85 -12.07 3.22
C MET A 283 -6.75 -11.98 4.29
N LEU A 284 -6.77 -10.95 5.12
CA LEU A 284 -5.82 -10.78 6.23
C LEU A 284 -5.86 -11.95 7.22
N SER A 285 -7.06 -12.47 7.50
CA SER A 285 -7.24 -13.62 8.39
C SER A 285 -6.63 -14.92 7.84
N GLY A 286 -6.36 -15.01 6.55
CA GLY A 286 -5.65 -16.13 5.93
C GLY A 286 -4.14 -16.11 6.10
N ILE A 287 -3.55 -14.96 6.46
CA ILE A 287 -2.08 -14.82 6.59
C ILE A 287 -1.47 -15.76 7.64
N PRO A 288 -2.05 -15.99 8.83
CA PRO A 288 -1.51 -16.97 9.78
C PRO A 288 -1.33 -18.37 9.21
N VAL A 289 -2.27 -18.82 8.40
CA VAL A 289 -2.22 -20.13 7.74
C VAL A 289 -1.06 -20.17 6.74
N LEU A 290 -0.94 -19.15 5.88
CA LEU A 290 0.17 -19.04 4.94
C LEU A 290 1.52 -18.96 5.65
N GLY A 291 1.60 -18.21 6.74
CA GLY A 291 2.80 -18.13 7.57
C GLY A 291 3.22 -19.48 8.16
N ALA A 292 2.28 -20.24 8.70
CA ALA A 292 2.53 -21.58 9.21
C ALA A 292 3.00 -22.54 8.09
N MET A 293 2.34 -22.50 6.93
CA MET A 293 2.76 -23.28 5.74
C MET A 293 4.18 -22.92 5.28
N MET A 294 4.55 -21.62 5.34
CA MET A 294 5.87 -21.17 4.93
C MET A 294 6.99 -21.73 5.81
N ILE A 295 6.75 -21.87 7.13
CA ILE A 295 7.70 -22.48 8.07
C ILE A 295 7.82 -23.99 7.85
N GLN A 296 6.70 -24.68 7.63
CA GLN A 296 6.70 -26.14 7.41
C GLN A 296 7.43 -26.55 6.12
N ARG A 297 7.50 -25.67 5.13
CA ARG A 297 8.17 -25.90 3.84
C ARG A 297 9.66 -25.50 3.87
N ARG A 298 10.25 -25.41 5.06
CA ARG A 298 11.71 -25.37 5.23
C ARG A 298 12.29 -26.68 4.69
N GLY A 299 12.84 -26.69 3.52
CA GLY A 299 13.48 -27.85 2.91
C GLY A 299 14.27 -27.44 1.70
#